data_09d5e547804d5df42b8c27fa31d2146a
#
_entry.id   09d5e547804d5df42b8c27fa31d2146a
#
_cell.length_a   1.000
_cell.length_b   1.000
_cell.length_c   1.000
_cell.angle_alpha   90.00
_cell.angle_beta   90.00
_cell.angle_gamma   90.00
#
_symmetry.space_group_name_H-M   'P 1'
#
loop_
_entity.id
_entity.type
_entity.pdbx_description
1 polymer ?
#
loop_
_entity_poly.entity_id
_entity_poly.type
_entity_poly.pdbx_seq_one_letter_code
_entity_poly.pdbx_strand_id
1 'polypeptide(L)' 'DAQTTRQAIKSFQRLLGLPVNGILDETQWQLIKQMCKELEVYEKAISP' A
#
# COMPACT_ATOMS: atom_id res chain seq x y z
N ASP A 1 6.91 7.14 -12.22
CA ASP A 1 8.21 7.67 -11.84
C ASP A 1 8.34 7.73 -10.31
N ALA A 2 9.53 8.09 -9.82
CA ALA A 2 9.81 8.09 -8.39
C ALA A 2 8.93 9.09 -7.62
N GLN A 3 8.61 10.21 -8.24
CA GLN A 3 7.78 11.22 -7.60
C GLN A 3 6.34 10.74 -7.46
N THR A 4 5.82 10.10 -8.47
CA THR A 4 4.47 9.53 -8.43
C THR A 4 4.38 8.43 -7.38
N THR A 5 5.40 7.58 -7.30
CA THR A 5 5.47 6.52 -6.29
C THR A 5 5.50 7.12 -4.89
N ARG A 6 6.31 8.17 -4.68
CA ARG A 6 6.41 8.83 -3.39
C ARG A 6 5.06 9.43 -2.96
N GLN A 7 4.34 10.03 -3.89
CA GLN A 7 3.02 10.59 -3.58
C GLN A 7 2.01 9.50 -3.22
N ALA A 8 2.10 8.35 -3.90
CA ALA A 8 1.26 7.21 -3.56
C ALA A 8 1.55 6.70 -2.14
N ILE A 9 2.84 6.65 -1.78
CA ILE A 9 3.25 6.24 -0.43
C ILE A 9 2.72 7.23 0.62
N LYS A 10 2.80 8.51 0.34
CA LYS A 10 2.29 9.52 1.26
C LYS A 10 0.79 9.39 1.48
N SER A 11 0.04 9.13 0.41
CA SER A 11 -1.41 8.91 0.50
C SER A 11 -1.72 7.69 1.37
N PHE A 12 -0.99 6.60 1.18
CA PHE A 12 -1.13 5.39 1.98
C PHE A 12 -0.86 5.68 3.46
N GLN A 13 0.22 6.40 3.75
CA GLN A 13 0.58 6.73 5.12
C GLN A 13 -0.49 7.60 5.78
N ARG A 14 -1.05 8.54 5.03
CA ARG A 14 -2.11 9.40 5.54
C ARG A 14 -3.36 8.61 5.89
N LEU A 15 -3.73 7.67 5.03
CA LEU A 15 -4.91 6.84 5.26
C LEU A 15 -4.78 5.99 6.52
N LEU A 16 -3.58 5.51 6.81
CA LEU A 16 -3.33 4.66 7.97
C LEU A 16 -2.97 5.43 9.23
N GLY A 17 -2.88 6.76 9.16
CA GLY A 17 -2.49 7.57 10.31
C GLY A 17 -1.02 7.47 10.67
N LEU A 18 -0.19 7.09 9.71
CA LEU A 18 1.26 6.98 9.89
C LEU A 18 1.93 8.32 9.60
N PRO A 19 3.18 8.52 10.05
CA PRO A 19 3.94 9.71 9.68
C PRO A 19 4.09 9.78 8.16
N VAL A 20 3.69 10.91 7.57
CA VAL A 20 3.68 11.10 6.12
C VAL A 20 5.03 11.63 5.68
N ASN A 21 5.94 10.75 5.29
CA ASN A 21 7.29 11.11 4.86
C ASN A 21 7.65 10.58 3.47
N GLY A 22 6.77 9.77 2.85
CA GLY A 22 7.02 9.23 1.53
C GLY A 22 8.04 8.09 1.50
N ILE A 23 8.40 7.56 2.66
CA ILE A 23 9.38 6.50 2.79
C ILE A 23 8.72 5.30 3.47
N LEU A 24 8.85 4.12 2.87
CA LEU A 24 8.32 2.88 3.44
C LEU A 24 9.39 2.20 4.28
N ASP A 25 9.05 1.90 5.54
CA ASP A 25 9.91 1.05 6.35
C ASP A 25 9.46 -0.42 6.16
N GLU A 26 10.18 -1.32 6.82
CA GLU A 26 9.92 -2.75 6.67
C GLU A 26 8.49 -3.12 7.07
N THR A 27 8.02 -2.57 8.18
CA THR A 27 6.68 -2.85 8.69
C THR A 27 5.60 -2.39 7.70
N GLN A 28 5.75 -1.18 7.17
CA GLN A 28 4.81 -0.63 6.21
C GLN A 28 4.82 -1.41 4.90
N TRP A 29 6.00 -1.85 4.47
CA TRP A 29 6.13 -2.66 3.27
C TRP A 29 5.40 -3.99 3.42
N GLN A 30 5.53 -4.62 4.59
CA GLN A 30 4.83 -5.87 4.88
C GLN A 30 3.30 -5.67 4.85
N LEU A 31 2.82 -4.57 5.39
CA LEU A 31 1.39 -4.25 5.36
C LEU A 31 0.88 -4.11 3.93
N ILE A 32 1.62 -3.41 3.08
CA ILE A 32 1.24 -3.25 1.67
C ILE A 32 1.19 -4.59 0.97
N LYS A 33 2.19 -5.43 1.17
CA LYS A 33 2.21 -6.76 0.56
C LYS A 33 1.01 -7.58 0.98
N GLN A 34 0.66 -7.54 2.25
CA GLN A 34 -0.48 -8.29 2.76
C GLN A 34 -1.78 -7.78 2.17
N MET A 35 -1.95 -6.47 2.08
CA MET A 35 -3.14 -5.87 1.49
C MET A 35 -3.28 -6.24 0.02
N CYS A 36 -2.19 -6.21 -0.74
CA CYS A 36 -2.22 -6.62 -2.15
C CYS A 36 -2.60 -8.08 -2.30
N LYS A 37 -2.09 -8.94 -1.44
CA LYS A 37 -2.40 -10.36 -1.46
C LYS A 37 -3.89 -10.60 -1.17
N GLU A 38 -4.44 -9.89 -0.21
CA GLU A 38 -5.86 -9.99 0.12
C GLU A 38 -6.73 -9.52 -1.03
N LEU A 39 -6.35 -8.45 -1.70
CA LEU A 39 -7.07 -7.95 -2.86
C LEU A 39 -7.05 -8.95 -4.01
N GLU A 40 -5.94 -9.63 -4.24
CA GLU A 40 -5.85 -10.66 -5.27
C GLU A 40 -6.80 -11.81 -4.98
N VAL A 41 -6.87 -12.26 -3.73
CA VAL A 41 -7.79 -13.33 -3.33
C VAL A 41 -9.24 -12.88 -3.53
N TYR A 42 -9.54 -11.64 -3.17
CA TYR A 42 -10.88 -11.08 -3.32
C TYR A 42 -11.28 -11.00 -4.79
N GLU A 43 -10.38 -10.53 -5.65
CA GLU A 43 -10.64 -10.44 -7.07
C GLU A 43 -10.88 -11.81 -7.68
N LYS A 44 -10.12 -12.82 -7.29
CA LYS A 44 -10.31 -14.18 -7.78
C LYS A 44 -11.65 -14.77 -7.33
N ALA A 45 -12.10 -14.41 -6.15
CA ALA A 45 -13.37 -14.88 -5.63
C ALA A 45 -14.57 -14.27 -6.37
N ILE A 46 -14.40 -13.05 -6.89
CA ILE A 46 -15.45 -12.32 -7.60
C ILE A 46 -15.41 -12.59 -9.10
N SER A 47 -14.23 -12.69 -9.67
CA SER A 47 -14.05 -12.87 -11.11
C SER A 47 -14.51 -14.25 -11.55
N PRO A 48 -15.26 -14.32 -12.67
CA PRO A 48 -15.66 -15.61 -13.22
C PRO A 48 -14.49 -16.42 -13.76
#